data_900b1e2560eef3f355d5d621d54d4eea
#
_entry.id   900b1e2560eef3f355d5d621d54d4eea
#
_cell.length_a   1.000
_cell.length_b   1.000
_cell.length_c   1.000
_cell.angle_alpha   90.00
_cell.angle_beta   90.00
_cell.angle_gamma   90.00
#
_symmetry.space_group_name_H-M   'P 1'
#
loop_
_entity.id
_entity.type
_entity.pdbx_description
1 polymer ?
#
loop_
_entity_poly.entity_id
_entity_poly.type
_entity_poly.pdbx_seq_one_letter_code
_entity_poly.pdbx_strand_id
1 'polypeptide(L)'
;MTAPPEYPDLLPGFRWEDVDAGGVRLRAAIGGSGPPLLLLHGHPQMHLTWFKVAPALAKRFTVVATDLRGYGDSEKLPGDPAHANYSKRAMAADQVAVMAALGFDCFDVVAHDRGARVAHRMALDHPDRVARLVLLDIAPTATMYAQTTREFATRYFWWFFLIQPFDLPERMIAADPDHFLDRHLAGQIKVEGSLDPRVVAEYRRCYRDPATRHAICEDYRAAASIDLDHDAADADRRIEAPLLLLWGAQGTVGELFDVMESWRPKAVDIRGRALPCGHSPQEEVPALLLAELDGFFAAT
;
A
#
# COMPACT_ATOMS: atom_id res chain seq x y z
N MET A 1 9.84 -25.78 -4.40
CA MET A 1 9.50 -24.39 -4.81
C MET A 1 10.79 -23.67 -5.11
N THR A 2 10.92 -23.00 -6.24
CA THR A 2 12.07 -22.13 -6.52
C THR A 2 12.03 -20.91 -5.59
N ALA A 3 13.21 -20.41 -5.17
CA ALA A 3 13.27 -19.17 -4.39
C ALA A 3 12.62 -18.01 -5.18
N PRO A 4 11.95 -17.06 -4.50
CA PRO A 4 11.43 -15.86 -5.15
C PRO A 4 12.56 -15.09 -5.84
N PRO A 5 12.28 -14.43 -6.97
CA PRO A 5 13.29 -13.68 -7.69
C PRO A 5 13.80 -12.48 -6.88
N GLU A 6 15.05 -12.11 -7.14
CA GLU A 6 15.72 -10.92 -6.59
C GLU A 6 16.08 -9.98 -7.75
N TYR A 7 16.06 -8.67 -7.49
CA TYR A 7 16.22 -7.65 -8.53
C TYR A 7 17.31 -6.62 -8.15
N PRO A 8 18.60 -7.06 -8.05
CA PRO A 8 19.68 -6.18 -7.62
C PRO A 8 19.88 -4.97 -8.55
N ASP A 9 19.52 -5.09 -9.83
CA ASP A 9 19.59 -3.95 -10.78
C ASP A 9 18.51 -2.90 -10.54
N LEU A 10 17.37 -3.28 -9.95
CA LEU A 10 16.28 -2.37 -9.60
C LEU A 10 16.45 -1.78 -8.19
N LEU A 11 16.98 -2.58 -7.27
CA LEU A 11 17.21 -2.20 -5.88
C LEU A 11 18.69 -2.44 -5.50
N PRO A 12 19.62 -1.63 -6.03
CA PRO A 12 21.05 -1.81 -5.76
C PRO A 12 21.37 -1.64 -4.27
N GLY A 13 22.13 -2.60 -3.72
CA GLY A 13 22.49 -2.62 -2.30
C GLY A 13 21.43 -3.14 -1.35
N PHE A 14 20.30 -3.62 -1.87
CA PHE A 14 19.27 -4.29 -1.08
C PHE A 14 19.55 -5.81 -1.03
N ARG A 15 19.14 -6.43 0.07
CA ARG A 15 19.00 -7.88 0.23
C ARG A 15 17.55 -8.23 0.38
N TRP A 16 17.18 -9.47 0.07
CA TRP A 16 15.82 -9.97 0.20
C TRP A 16 15.74 -10.98 1.34
N GLU A 17 14.75 -10.82 2.19
CA GLU A 17 14.50 -11.70 3.33
C GLU A 17 13.05 -12.15 3.36
N ASP A 18 12.83 -13.40 3.75
CA ASP A 18 11.51 -13.89 4.15
C ASP A 18 11.46 -13.79 5.68
N VAL A 19 10.60 -12.90 6.18
CA VAL A 19 10.46 -12.61 7.61
C VAL A 19 9.18 -13.26 8.13
N ASP A 20 9.28 -14.00 9.23
CA ASP A 20 8.09 -14.52 9.94
C ASP A 20 7.43 -13.39 10.74
N ALA A 21 6.22 -13.05 10.35
CA ALA A 21 5.39 -12.04 11.00
C ALA A 21 4.37 -12.65 11.97
N GLY A 22 4.83 -13.57 12.83
CA GLY A 22 3.95 -14.24 13.79
C GLY A 22 3.11 -15.35 13.17
N GLY A 23 3.70 -16.13 12.27
CA GLY A 23 3.08 -17.25 11.60
C GLY A 23 2.66 -16.97 10.15
N VAL A 24 2.95 -15.78 9.64
CA VAL A 24 2.78 -15.41 8.22
C VAL A 24 4.12 -14.98 7.67
N ARG A 25 4.55 -15.58 6.58
CA ARG A 25 5.80 -15.25 5.92
C ARG A 25 5.64 -14.04 5.00
N LEU A 26 6.36 -12.96 5.29
CA LEU A 26 6.40 -11.77 4.43
C LEU A 26 7.74 -11.63 3.73
N ARG A 27 7.70 -11.34 2.44
CA ARG A 27 8.87 -10.99 1.64
C ARG A 27 9.23 -9.53 1.87
N ALA A 28 10.50 -9.25 2.16
CA ALA A 28 11.02 -7.91 2.38
C ALA A 28 12.30 -7.68 1.57
N ALA A 29 12.43 -6.50 0.96
CA ALA A 29 13.67 -5.96 0.43
C ALA A 29 14.22 -4.94 1.43
N ILE A 30 15.47 -5.15 1.89
CA ILE A 30 16.08 -4.38 2.99
C ILE A 30 17.38 -3.77 2.51
N GLY A 31 17.55 -2.46 2.66
CA GLY A 31 18.76 -1.77 2.23
C GLY A 31 19.07 -0.50 3.02
N GLY A 32 20.33 -0.05 2.91
CA GLY A 32 20.80 1.15 3.59
C GLY A 32 21.14 0.96 5.07
N SER A 33 21.38 2.08 5.75
CA SER A 33 21.67 2.14 7.18
C SER A 33 21.20 3.50 7.73
N GLY A 34 20.74 3.51 8.99
CA GLY A 34 20.17 4.69 9.64
C GLY A 34 18.83 4.39 10.32
N PRO A 35 18.04 5.42 10.65
CA PRO A 35 16.71 5.23 11.23
C PRO A 35 15.85 4.32 10.35
N PRO A 36 14.99 3.47 10.95
CA PRO A 36 14.17 2.53 10.19
C PRO A 36 13.02 3.23 9.45
N LEU A 37 12.82 2.85 8.19
CA LEU A 37 11.77 3.35 7.32
C LEU A 37 11.07 2.17 6.63
N LEU A 38 9.78 2.00 6.93
CA LEU A 38 8.93 0.98 6.30
C LEU A 38 8.25 1.55 5.06
N LEU A 39 8.32 0.83 3.95
CA LEU A 39 7.65 1.16 2.69
C LEU A 39 6.57 0.12 2.37
N LEU A 40 5.31 0.55 2.23
CA LEU A 40 4.16 -0.32 1.94
C LEU A 40 3.54 0.02 0.58
N HIS A 41 3.47 -0.96 -0.30
CA HIS A 41 2.88 -0.84 -1.63
C HIS A 41 1.35 -0.94 -1.62
N GLY A 42 0.72 -0.70 -2.77
CA GLY A 42 -0.71 -0.89 -3.01
C GLY A 42 -1.05 -2.00 -4.01
N HIS A 43 -2.31 -2.04 -4.43
CA HIS A 43 -2.81 -2.90 -5.49
C HIS A 43 -2.63 -2.23 -6.85
N PRO A 44 -2.19 -2.92 -7.88
CA PRO A 44 -1.84 -4.34 -7.99
C PRO A 44 -0.34 -4.63 -7.84
N GLN A 45 0.36 -3.76 -7.15
CA GLN A 45 1.81 -3.69 -7.06
C GLN A 45 2.40 -4.68 -6.03
N MET A 46 3.72 -4.60 -5.85
CA MET A 46 4.53 -5.26 -4.84
C MET A 46 5.67 -4.33 -4.43
N HIS A 47 6.58 -4.77 -3.55
CA HIS A 47 7.70 -3.94 -3.06
C HIS A 47 8.50 -3.26 -4.18
N LEU A 48 8.54 -3.81 -5.38
CA LEU A 48 9.25 -3.21 -6.53
C LEU A 48 8.70 -1.86 -6.98
N THR A 49 7.48 -1.46 -6.61
CA THR A 49 6.96 -0.10 -6.90
C THR A 49 7.89 1.00 -6.37
N TRP A 50 8.69 0.68 -5.37
CA TRP A 50 9.61 1.61 -4.71
C TRP A 50 10.98 1.74 -5.38
N PHE A 51 11.24 1.02 -6.46
CA PHE A 51 12.58 0.93 -7.07
C PHE A 51 13.20 2.28 -7.47
N LYS A 52 12.39 3.28 -7.80
CA LYS A 52 12.88 4.64 -8.15
C LYS A 52 13.21 5.51 -6.94
N VAL A 53 12.66 5.19 -5.77
CA VAL A 53 12.82 6.03 -4.57
C VAL A 53 13.58 5.33 -3.45
N ALA A 54 13.44 4.03 -3.28
CA ALA A 54 14.08 3.28 -2.19
C ALA A 54 15.61 3.38 -2.19
N PRO A 55 16.34 3.32 -3.33
CA PRO A 55 17.80 3.49 -3.33
C PRO A 55 18.27 4.88 -2.86
N ALA A 56 17.49 5.92 -3.11
CA ALA A 56 17.79 7.26 -2.62
C ALA A 56 17.55 7.38 -1.11
N LEU A 57 16.44 6.82 -0.63
CA LEU A 57 16.11 6.76 0.81
C LEU A 57 17.11 5.93 1.61
N ALA A 58 17.62 4.83 1.03
CA ALA A 58 18.61 3.96 1.64
C ALA A 58 19.98 4.63 1.93
N LYS A 59 20.22 5.84 1.39
CA LYS A 59 21.39 6.64 1.74
C LYS A 59 21.31 7.25 3.15
N ARG A 60 20.11 7.31 3.73
CA ARG A 60 19.84 7.96 5.03
C ARG A 60 19.08 7.07 6.01
N PHE A 61 18.39 6.06 5.53
CA PHE A 61 17.52 5.18 6.31
C PHE A 61 17.92 3.72 6.14
N THR A 62 17.60 2.91 7.14
CA THR A 62 17.43 1.47 6.92
C THR A 62 16.02 1.28 6.33
N VAL A 63 15.96 1.10 5.03
CA VAL A 63 14.69 0.93 4.29
C VAL A 63 14.26 -0.53 4.31
N VAL A 64 13.01 -0.77 4.71
CA VAL A 64 12.35 -2.08 4.66
C VAL A 64 11.13 -1.94 3.76
N ALA A 65 11.17 -2.54 2.57
CA ALA A 65 10.05 -2.55 1.63
C ALA A 65 9.45 -3.96 1.60
N THR A 66 8.26 -4.13 2.15
CA THR A 66 7.60 -5.44 2.25
C THR A 66 6.57 -5.65 1.15
N ASP A 67 6.37 -6.91 0.76
CA ASP A 67 5.12 -7.33 0.12
C ASP A 67 4.06 -7.54 1.22
N LEU A 68 2.90 -6.94 1.04
CA LEU A 68 1.78 -7.17 1.94
C LEU A 68 1.35 -8.64 1.92
N ARG A 69 0.76 -9.14 3.01
CA ARG A 69 0.09 -10.45 3.05
C ARG A 69 -0.79 -10.63 1.83
N GLY A 70 -0.61 -11.74 1.10
CA GLY A 70 -1.38 -12.03 -0.10
C GLY A 70 -0.87 -11.41 -1.40
N TYR A 71 0.08 -10.49 -1.33
CA TYR A 71 0.67 -9.81 -2.47
C TYR A 71 2.10 -10.28 -2.75
N GLY A 72 2.60 -9.94 -3.95
CA GLY A 72 3.98 -10.18 -4.33
C GLY A 72 4.43 -11.62 -4.07
N ASP A 73 5.53 -11.75 -3.36
CA ASP A 73 6.10 -13.04 -2.96
C ASP A 73 5.83 -13.39 -1.47
N SER A 74 5.03 -12.59 -0.77
CA SER A 74 4.52 -12.90 0.57
C SER A 74 3.53 -14.06 0.54
N GLU A 75 3.30 -14.67 1.69
CA GLU A 75 2.39 -15.80 1.85
C GLU A 75 0.94 -15.41 1.52
N LYS A 76 0.24 -16.31 0.87
CA LYS A 76 -1.17 -16.20 0.50
C LYS A 76 -1.97 -17.15 1.38
N LEU A 77 -2.60 -16.60 2.41
CA LEU A 77 -3.47 -17.37 3.28
C LEU A 77 -4.82 -17.62 2.61
N PRO A 78 -5.51 -18.71 2.93
CA PRO A 78 -6.92 -18.85 2.56
C PRO A 78 -7.74 -17.75 3.24
N GLY A 79 -8.83 -17.34 2.60
CA GLY A 79 -9.81 -16.46 3.22
C GLY A 79 -10.51 -17.10 4.41
N ASP A 80 -11.09 -16.29 5.29
CA ASP A 80 -12.03 -16.74 6.32
C ASP A 80 -13.41 -16.10 6.11
N PRO A 81 -14.48 -16.67 6.66
CA PRO A 81 -15.85 -16.18 6.41
C PRO A 81 -16.11 -14.71 6.83
N ALA A 82 -15.29 -14.17 7.72
CA ALA A 82 -15.37 -12.78 8.17
C ALA A 82 -14.34 -11.89 7.46
N HIS A 83 -13.50 -12.44 6.58
CA HIS A 83 -12.37 -11.78 5.91
C HIS A 83 -11.36 -11.17 6.91
N ALA A 84 -11.39 -11.60 8.17
CA ALA A 84 -10.64 -11.00 9.27
C ALA A 84 -9.13 -11.15 9.10
N ASN A 85 -8.68 -12.26 8.50
CA ASN A 85 -7.27 -12.51 8.24
C ASN A 85 -6.68 -11.63 7.10
N TYR A 86 -7.51 -10.91 6.35
CA TYR A 86 -7.10 -9.89 5.38
C TYR A 86 -7.50 -8.47 5.77
N SER A 87 -8.00 -8.29 7.02
CA SER A 87 -8.28 -6.95 7.55
C SER A 87 -7.03 -6.10 7.63
N LYS A 88 -7.19 -4.79 7.53
CA LYS A 88 -6.07 -3.84 7.70
C LYS A 88 -5.44 -3.94 9.09
N ARG A 89 -6.23 -4.35 10.10
CA ARG A 89 -5.73 -4.65 11.45
C ARG A 89 -4.77 -5.84 11.46
N ALA A 90 -5.13 -6.95 10.80
CA ALA A 90 -4.27 -8.11 10.69
C ALA A 90 -2.99 -7.80 9.90
N MET A 91 -3.13 -7.09 8.76
CA MET A 91 -1.98 -6.69 7.94
C MET A 91 -1.08 -5.67 8.65
N ALA A 92 -1.62 -4.79 9.48
CA ALA A 92 -0.85 -3.86 10.30
C ALA A 92 -0.02 -4.59 11.36
N ALA A 93 -0.61 -5.58 12.02
CA ALA A 93 0.09 -6.42 12.97
C ALA A 93 1.27 -7.18 12.34
N ASP A 94 1.11 -7.66 11.11
CA ASP A 94 2.21 -8.27 10.34
C ASP A 94 3.39 -7.32 10.20
N GLN A 95 3.13 -6.08 9.77
CA GLN A 95 4.19 -5.11 9.53
C GLN A 95 4.93 -4.74 10.81
N VAL A 96 4.20 -4.59 11.91
CA VAL A 96 4.79 -4.37 13.24
C VAL A 96 5.66 -5.55 13.64
N ALA A 97 5.21 -6.79 13.40
CA ALA A 97 5.96 -8.01 13.69
C ALA A 97 7.24 -8.12 12.82
N VAL A 98 7.16 -7.79 11.52
CA VAL A 98 8.33 -7.73 10.63
C VAL A 98 9.36 -6.74 11.17
N MET A 99 8.94 -5.51 11.49
CA MET A 99 9.87 -4.50 11.99
C MET A 99 10.49 -4.90 13.34
N ALA A 100 9.70 -5.49 14.24
CA ALA A 100 10.20 -6.02 15.51
C ALA A 100 11.19 -7.17 15.31
N ALA A 101 10.93 -8.11 14.39
CA ALA A 101 11.84 -9.22 14.05
C ALA A 101 13.18 -8.70 13.50
N LEU A 102 13.17 -7.55 12.82
CA LEU A 102 14.37 -6.86 12.33
C LEU A 102 15.05 -5.98 13.40
N GLY A 103 14.51 -5.92 14.62
CA GLY A 103 15.08 -5.17 15.75
C GLY A 103 14.65 -3.70 15.80
N PHE A 104 13.55 -3.32 15.13
CA PHE A 104 13.05 -1.95 15.09
C PHE A 104 11.76 -1.81 15.91
N ASP A 105 11.83 -1.12 17.04
CA ASP A 105 10.69 -0.90 17.93
C ASP A 105 9.81 0.28 17.50
N CYS A 106 10.40 1.33 16.92
CA CYS A 106 9.70 2.49 16.40
C CYS A 106 10.29 2.89 15.06
N PHE A 107 9.47 3.27 14.09
CA PHE A 107 9.89 3.49 12.70
C PHE A 107 9.02 4.50 11.97
N ASP A 108 9.58 5.11 10.94
CA ASP A 108 8.83 5.93 9.98
C ASP A 108 8.13 5.03 8.96
N VAL A 109 7.03 5.53 8.39
CA VAL A 109 6.25 4.78 7.39
C VAL A 109 5.94 5.66 6.19
N VAL A 110 6.22 5.16 4.99
CA VAL A 110 5.69 5.70 3.72
C VAL A 110 4.87 4.62 3.04
N ALA A 111 3.62 4.90 2.79
CA ALA A 111 2.68 3.87 2.33
C ALA A 111 1.77 4.38 1.21
N HIS A 112 1.50 3.52 0.23
CA HIS A 112 0.69 3.81 -0.95
C HIS A 112 -0.56 2.92 -1.01
N ASP A 113 -1.68 3.47 -1.41
CA ASP A 113 -2.97 2.79 -1.70
C ASP A 113 -3.38 1.78 -0.61
N ARG A 114 -3.41 0.46 -0.90
CA ARG A 114 -3.76 -0.59 0.07
C ARG A 114 -2.81 -0.57 1.28
N GLY A 115 -1.52 -0.39 1.03
CA GLY A 115 -0.50 -0.22 2.09
C GLY A 115 -0.74 1.01 2.94
N ALA A 116 -1.21 2.11 2.34
CA ALA A 116 -1.55 3.32 3.09
C ALA A 116 -2.75 3.10 4.04
N ARG A 117 -3.70 2.23 3.68
CA ARG A 117 -4.81 1.82 4.56
C ARG A 117 -4.32 0.94 5.71
N VAL A 118 -3.35 0.06 5.43
CA VAL A 118 -2.65 -0.72 6.47
C VAL A 118 -1.91 0.22 7.43
N ALA A 119 -1.18 1.20 6.91
CA ALA A 119 -0.45 2.19 7.70
C ALA A 119 -1.36 3.09 8.55
N HIS A 120 -2.52 3.50 8.01
CA HIS A 120 -3.56 4.19 8.78
C HIS A 120 -4.00 3.35 9.98
N ARG A 121 -4.36 2.08 9.75
CA ARG A 121 -4.76 1.17 10.84
C ARG A 121 -3.63 0.92 11.83
N MET A 122 -2.39 0.77 11.34
CA MET A 122 -1.21 0.60 12.18
C MET A 122 -1.00 1.79 13.12
N ALA A 123 -1.11 3.02 12.62
CA ALA A 123 -0.94 4.22 13.43
C ALA A 123 -2.01 4.36 14.52
N LEU A 124 -3.21 3.81 14.30
CA LEU A 124 -4.25 3.76 15.33
C LEU A 124 -4.04 2.63 16.35
N ASP A 125 -3.68 1.42 15.89
CA ASP A 125 -3.56 0.24 16.78
C ASP A 125 -2.21 0.19 17.51
N HIS A 126 -1.16 0.76 16.93
CA HIS A 126 0.22 0.72 17.41
C HIS A 126 0.86 2.12 17.40
N PRO A 127 0.28 3.13 18.10
CA PRO A 127 0.76 4.52 18.03
C PRO A 127 2.22 4.66 18.46
N ASP A 128 2.69 3.86 19.42
CA ASP A 128 4.07 3.87 19.89
C ASP A 128 5.09 3.32 18.87
N ARG A 129 4.63 2.66 17.81
CA ARG A 129 5.47 2.07 16.77
C ARG A 129 5.69 2.98 15.57
N VAL A 130 4.79 3.92 15.32
CA VAL A 130 4.83 4.82 14.15
C VAL A 130 5.32 6.20 14.56
N ALA A 131 6.56 6.53 14.22
CA ALA A 131 7.16 7.84 14.55
C ALA A 131 6.59 8.95 13.65
N ARG A 132 6.55 8.75 12.36
CA ARG A 132 6.01 9.66 11.34
C ARG A 132 5.34 8.85 10.24
N LEU A 133 4.28 9.41 9.64
CA LEU A 133 3.46 8.70 8.66
C LEU A 133 3.32 9.52 7.37
N VAL A 134 3.54 8.89 6.23
CA VAL A 134 3.26 9.44 4.90
C VAL A 134 2.29 8.52 4.18
N LEU A 135 1.15 9.06 3.77
CA LEU A 135 0.14 8.33 3.01
C LEU A 135 0.03 8.89 1.59
N LEU A 136 0.15 8.01 0.60
CA LEU A 136 0.12 8.35 -0.82
C LEU A 136 -1.21 7.92 -1.46
N ASP A 137 -1.87 8.91 -2.04
CA ASP A 137 -3.05 8.82 -2.91
C ASP A 137 -4.22 8.01 -2.35
N ILE A 138 -4.63 8.31 -1.12
CA ILE A 138 -5.84 7.75 -0.49
C ILE A 138 -6.68 8.80 0.24
N ALA A 139 -7.99 8.56 0.30
CA ALA A 139 -8.90 9.08 1.32
C ALA A 139 -9.32 7.94 2.27
N PRO A 140 -9.84 8.20 3.49
CA PRO A 140 -10.25 7.15 4.42
C PRO A 140 -11.28 6.19 3.78
N THR A 141 -11.14 4.89 4.02
CA THR A 141 -11.97 3.85 3.38
C THR A 141 -13.47 4.09 3.62
N ALA A 142 -13.85 4.37 4.86
CA ALA A 142 -15.24 4.64 5.21
C ALA A 142 -15.78 5.89 4.48
N THR A 143 -14.97 6.95 4.34
CA THR A 143 -15.34 8.17 3.59
C THR A 143 -15.58 7.85 2.13
N MET A 144 -14.70 7.07 1.49
CA MET A 144 -14.82 6.73 0.08
C MET A 144 -16.08 5.90 -0.19
N TYR A 145 -16.41 4.93 0.66
CA TYR A 145 -17.67 4.17 0.54
C TYR A 145 -18.90 5.04 0.80
N ALA A 146 -18.88 5.87 1.85
CA ALA A 146 -20.01 6.72 2.21
C ALA A 146 -20.30 7.80 1.15
N GLN A 147 -19.29 8.28 0.44
CA GLN A 147 -19.41 9.31 -0.60
C GLN A 147 -19.40 8.71 -2.02
N THR A 148 -19.76 7.43 -2.16
CA THR A 148 -19.81 6.76 -3.47
C THR A 148 -20.76 7.47 -4.40
N THR A 149 -20.27 7.86 -5.56
CA THR A 149 -21.02 8.41 -6.68
C THR A 149 -20.96 7.47 -7.88
N ARG A 150 -21.82 7.71 -8.88
CA ARG A 150 -21.71 6.98 -10.16
C ARG A 150 -20.32 7.14 -10.79
N GLU A 151 -19.72 8.33 -10.71
CA GLU A 151 -18.39 8.58 -11.27
C GLU A 151 -17.32 7.80 -10.54
N PHE A 152 -17.31 7.81 -9.20
CA PHE A 152 -16.40 7.01 -8.42
C PHE A 152 -16.56 5.51 -8.70
N ALA A 153 -17.78 4.98 -8.70
CA ALA A 153 -18.07 3.59 -8.99
C ALA A 153 -17.65 3.18 -10.43
N THR A 154 -17.67 4.12 -11.38
CA THR A 154 -17.22 3.87 -12.75
C THR A 154 -15.68 3.86 -12.84
N ARG A 155 -15.00 4.83 -12.22
CA ARG A 155 -13.55 4.96 -12.26
C ARG A 155 -12.85 3.90 -11.43
N TYR A 156 -13.39 3.60 -10.23
CA TYR A 156 -12.89 2.62 -9.28
C TYR A 156 -13.80 1.38 -9.23
N PHE A 157 -14.28 0.91 -10.41
CA PHE A 157 -15.22 -0.21 -10.50
C PHE A 157 -14.73 -1.46 -9.77
N TRP A 158 -13.42 -1.69 -9.69
CA TRP A 158 -12.82 -2.82 -9.00
C TRP A 158 -13.10 -2.83 -7.48
N TRP A 159 -13.36 -1.69 -6.85
CA TRP A 159 -13.79 -1.63 -5.45
C TRP A 159 -15.12 -2.37 -5.22
N PHE A 160 -15.97 -2.38 -6.22
CA PHE A 160 -17.29 -3.01 -6.20
C PHE A 160 -17.29 -4.38 -6.89
N PHE A 161 -16.35 -4.62 -7.78
CA PHE A 161 -16.17 -5.88 -8.48
C PHE A 161 -15.41 -6.91 -7.63
N LEU A 162 -14.26 -6.53 -7.04
CA LEU A 162 -13.42 -7.45 -6.29
C LEU A 162 -14.05 -7.95 -4.98
N ILE A 163 -15.07 -7.27 -4.47
CA ILE A 163 -15.81 -7.68 -3.28
C ILE A 163 -16.93 -8.71 -3.56
N GLN A 164 -17.21 -9.00 -4.84
CA GLN A 164 -18.32 -9.90 -5.18
C GLN A 164 -18.06 -11.32 -4.66
N PRO A 165 -19.12 -12.04 -4.18
CA PRO A 165 -19.00 -13.40 -3.64
C PRO A 165 -18.86 -14.46 -4.73
N PHE A 166 -18.76 -15.73 -4.32
CA PHE A 166 -18.84 -16.94 -5.16
C PHE A 166 -17.71 -17.07 -6.18
N ASP A 167 -16.51 -16.60 -5.85
CA ASP A 167 -15.33 -16.61 -6.75
C ASP A 167 -15.57 -15.85 -8.07
N LEU A 168 -16.57 -14.97 -8.12
CA LEU A 168 -16.93 -14.29 -9.36
C LEU A 168 -15.76 -13.46 -9.91
N PRO A 169 -15.12 -12.54 -9.13
CA PRO A 169 -13.99 -11.77 -9.64
C PRO A 169 -12.79 -12.66 -9.95
N GLU A 170 -12.46 -13.62 -9.09
CA GLU A 170 -11.34 -14.54 -9.29
C GLU A 170 -11.45 -15.30 -10.62
N ARG A 171 -12.64 -15.81 -10.95
CA ARG A 171 -12.91 -16.54 -12.19
C ARG A 171 -12.88 -15.62 -13.41
N MET A 172 -13.45 -14.45 -13.32
CA MET A 172 -13.46 -13.49 -14.44
C MET A 172 -12.04 -13.00 -14.76
N ILE A 173 -11.26 -12.67 -13.74
CA ILE A 173 -9.87 -12.26 -13.93
C ILE A 173 -9.00 -13.42 -14.44
N ALA A 174 -9.27 -14.65 -14.01
CA ALA A 174 -8.54 -15.83 -14.47
C ALA A 174 -8.61 -16.07 -15.98
N ALA A 175 -9.63 -15.55 -16.65
CA ALA A 175 -9.78 -15.66 -18.11
C ALA A 175 -8.68 -14.89 -18.87
N ASP A 176 -8.27 -13.71 -18.34
CA ASP A 176 -7.16 -12.92 -18.88
C ASP A 176 -6.61 -11.98 -17.78
N PRO A 177 -5.77 -12.49 -16.88
CA PRO A 177 -5.24 -11.72 -15.76
C PRO A 177 -4.33 -10.57 -16.20
N ASP A 178 -3.61 -10.74 -17.31
CA ASP A 178 -2.73 -9.70 -17.83
C ASP A 178 -3.54 -8.53 -18.38
N HIS A 179 -4.61 -8.80 -19.13
CA HIS A 179 -5.48 -7.74 -19.64
C HIS A 179 -6.13 -6.95 -18.48
N PHE A 180 -6.63 -7.64 -17.46
CA PHE A 180 -7.22 -6.97 -16.29
C PHE A 180 -6.20 -6.05 -15.61
N LEU A 181 -5.00 -6.56 -15.33
CA LEU A 181 -3.91 -5.78 -14.71
C LEU A 181 -3.53 -4.58 -15.57
N ASP A 182 -3.31 -4.79 -16.87
CA ASP A 182 -2.87 -3.72 -17.79
C ASP A 182 -3.92 -2.62 -17.89
N ARG A 183 -5.21 -2.97 -17.93
CA ARG A 183 -6.31 -1.99 -17.94
C ARG A 183 -6.41 -1.24 -16.60
N HIS A 184 -6.16 -1.94 -15.50
CA HIS A 184 -6.11 -1.31 -14.18
C HIS A 184 -5.00 -0.26 -14.10
N LEU A 185 -3.76 -0.62 -14.44
CA LEU A 185 -2.62 0.29 -14.46
C LEU A 185 -2.85 1.47 -15.42
N ALA A 186 -3.31 1.21 -16.65
CA ALA A 186 -3.58 2.26 -17.64
C ALA A 186 -4.65 3.26 -17.19
N GLY A 187 -5.59 2.83 -16.36
CA GLY A 187 -6.61 3.70 -15.77
C GLY A 187 -6.07 4.66 -14.71
N GLN A 188 -5.02 4.26 -14.02
CA GLN A 188 -4.49 4.95 -12.85
C GLN A 188 -3.25 5.80 -13.13
N ILE A 189 -2.35 5.36 -14.01
CA ILE A 189 -1.11 6.05 -14.36
C ILE A 189 -1.39 7.17 -15.36
N LYS A 190 -0.86 8.36 -15.11
CA LYS A 190 -1.07 9.56 -15.95
C LYS A 190 0.21 10.12 -16.56
N VAL A 191 1.37 9.72 -16.04
CA VAL A 191 2.67 10.11 -16.59
C VAL A 191 3.16 9.01 -17.52
N GLU A 192 3.18 9.29 -18.82
CA GLU A 192 3.61 8.34 -19.85
C GLU A 192 5.07 7.90 -19.62
N GLY A 193 5.34 6.59 -19.81
CA GLY A 193 6.68 6.02 -19.66
C GLY A 193 7.14 5.90 -18.20
N SER A 194 6.29 6.19 -17.22
CA SER A 194 6.65 6.10 -15.80
C SER A 194 6.79 4.66 -15.28
N LEU A 195 6.12 3.70 -15.88
CA LEU A 195 6.23 2.30 -15.50
C LEU A 195 7.42 1.61 -16.16
N ASP A 196 8.27 0.96 -15.40
CA ASP A 196 9.34 0.10 -15.94
C ASP A 196 8.74 -1.24 -16.40
N PRO A 197 9.00 -1.67 -17.66
CA PRO A 197 8.45 -2.92 -18.19
C PRO A 197 8.84 -4.16 -17.37
N ARG A 198 10.02 -4.16 -16.72
CA ARG A 198 10.47 -5.28 -15.85
C ARG A 198 9.62 -5.36 -14.59
N VAL A 199 9.29 -4.22 -14.00
CA VAL A 199 8.43 -4.13 -12.81
C VAL A 199 7.00 -4.56 -13.15
N VAL A 200 6.47 -4.11 -14.29
CA VAL A 200 5.15 -4.54 -14.78
C VAL A 200 5.12 -6.05 -15.07
N ALA A 201 6.20 -6.62 -15.58
CA ALA A 201 6.29 -8.08 -15.81
C ALA A 201 6.16 -8.87 -14.49
N GLU A 202 6.70 -8.33 -13.37
CA GLU A 202 6.55 -8.94 -12.05
C GLU A 202 5.14 -8.77 -11.46
N TYR A 203 4.51 -7.63 -11.68
CA TYR A 203 3.09 -7.47 -11.32
C TYR A 203 2.24 -8.50 -12.06
N ARG A 204 2.47 -8.73 -13.37
CA ARG A 204 1.77 -9.77 -14.14
C ARG A 204 2.07 -11.17 -13.61
N ARG A 205 3.35 -11.48 -13.29
CA ARG A 205 3.74 -12.77 -12.72
C ARG A 205 2.94 -13.07 -11.45
N CYS A 206 2.87 -12.13 -10.52
CA CYS A 206 2.11 -12.27 -9.30
C CYS A 206 0.60 -12.38 -9.57
N TYR A 207 0.08 -11.57 -10.48
CA TYR A 207 -1.36 -11.54 -10.79
C TYR A 207 -1.86 -12.82 -11.50
N ARG A 208 -0.97 -13.54 -12.19
CA ARG A 208 -1.27 -14.85 -12.80
C ARG A 208 -1.44 -15.96 -11.77
N ASP A 209 -0.94 -15.80 -10.54
CA ASP A 209 -1.12 -16.76 -9.46
C ASP A 209 -2.56 -16.71 -8.94
N PRO A 210 -3.31 -17.83 -8.97
CA PRO A 210 -4.67 -17.90 -8.43
C PRO A 210 -4.77 -17.51 -6.96
N ALA A 211 -3.75 -17.87 -6.14
CA ALA A 211 -3.74 -17.55 -4.71
C ALA A 211 -3.57 -16.04 -4.48
N THR A 212 -2.77 -15.36 -5.30
CA THR A 212 -2.64 -13.89 -5.25
C THR A 212 -3.96 -13.22 -5.62
N ARG A 213 -4.65 -13.64 -6.68
CA ARG A 213 -5.95 -13.08 -7.06
C ARG A 213 -6.99 -13.26 -5.97
N HIS A 214 -7.04 -14.44 -5.35
CA HIS A 214 -7.93 -14.70 -4.23
C HIS A 214 -7.61 -13.79 -3.04
N ALA A 215 -6.35 -13.69 -2.64
CA ALA A 215 -5.90 -12.84 -1.55
C ALA A 215 -6.24 -11.35 -1.78
N ILE A 216 -6.09 -10.87 -3.01
CA ILE A 216 -6.50 -9.52 -3.40
C ILE A 216 -8.02 -9.34 -3.20
N CYS A 217 -8.84 -10.29 -3.64
CA CYS A 217 -10.29 -10.22 -3.43
C CYS A 217 -10.64 -10.22 -1.94
N GLU A 218 -9.97 -11.05 -1.13
CA GLU A 218 -10.16 -11.09 0.32
C GLU A 218 -9.77 -9.75 1.00
N ASP A 219 -8.68 -9.12 0.57
CA ASP A 219 -8.30 -7.78 1.04
C ASP A 219 -9.37 -6.72 0.74
N TYR A 220 -9.99 -6.76 -0.46
CA TYR A 220 -11.09 -5.86 -0.80
C TYR A 220 -12.39 -6.21 -0.06
N ARG A 221 -12.71 -7.50 0.14
CA ARG A 221 -13.86 -7.95 0.94
C ARG A 221 -13.74 -7.49 2.39
N ALA A 222 -12.55 -7.64 2.99
CA ALA A 222 -12.27 -7.11 4.33
C ALA A 222 -12.50 -5.59 4.40
N ALA A 223 -12.04 -4.84 3.38
CA ALA A 223 -12.21 -3.39 3.34
C ALA A 223 -13.66 -2.94 3.23
N ALA A 224 -14.53 -3.75 2.63
CA ALA A 224 -15.97 -3.46 2.49
C ALA A 224 -16.83 -4.02 3.64
N SER A 225 -16.22 -4.66 4.63
CA SER A 225 -16.91 -5.29 5.75
C SER A 225 -16.18 -5.00 7.07
N ILE A 226 -15.36 -5.91 7.58
CA ILE A 226 -14.73 -5.83 8.91
C ILE A 226 -13.88 -4.57 9.11
N ASP A 227 -13.24 -4.04 8.09
CA ASP A 227 -12.47 -2.80 8.22
C ASP A 227 -13.39 -1.58 8.47
N LEU A 228 -14.60 -1.57 7.90
CA LEU A 228 -15.60 -0.54 8.19
C LEU A 228 -16.11 -0.63 9.62
N ASP A 229 -16.28 -1.85 10.15
CA ASP A 229 -16.65 -2.08 11.56
C ASP A 229 -15.53 -1.59 12.49
N HIS A 230 -14.27 -1.85 12.14
CA HIS A 230 -13.12 -1.32 12.89
C HIS A 230 -13.06 0.21 12.84
N ASP A 231 -13.28 0.81 11.67
CA ASP A 231 -13.30 2.28 11.50
C ASP A 231 -14.44 2.93 12.29
N ALA A 232 -15.59 2.28 12.36
CA ALA A 232 -16.75 2.75 13.13
C ALA A 232 -16.50 2.65 14.64
N ALA A 233 -15.90 1.53 15.10
CA ALA A 233 -15.55 1.34 16.51
C ALA A 233 -14.50 2.34 17.02
N ASP A 234 -13.59 2.77 16.12
CA ASP A 234 -12.51 3.71 16.41
C ASP A 234 -12.77 5.13 15.84
N ALA A 235 -14.04 5.51 15.63
CA ALA A 235 -14.41 6.75 14.95
C ALA A 235 -13.81 8.01 15.60
N ASP A 236 -13.68 8.02 16.93
CA ASP A 236 -13.15 9.13 17.73
C ASP A 236 -11.64 9.10 17.89
N ARG A 237 -10.97 8.02 17.46
CA ARG A 237 -9.51 7.91 17.56
C ARG A 237 -8.84 8.68 16.43
N ARG A 238 -7.70 9.26 16.74
CA ARG A 238 -6.90 10.06 15.78
C ARG A 238 -5.47 9.54 15.72
N ILE A 239 -4.87 9.64 14.55
CA ILE A 239 -3.43 9.41 14.36
C ILE A 239 -2.69 10.49 15.15
N GLU A 240 -1.81 10.09 16.05
CA GLU A 240 -0.99 10.97 16.87
C GLU A 240 0.32 11.35 16.19
N ALA A 241 0.87 10.44 15.40
CA ALA A 241 2.09 10.68 14.62
C ALA A 241 1.88 11.81 13.60
N PRO A 242 2.89 12.68 13.36
CA PRO A 242 2.85 13.66 12.28
C PRO A 242 2.53 12.98 10.95
N LEU A 243 1.53 13.50 10.23
CA LEU A 243 1.00 12.92 9.00
C LEU A 243 1.25 13.84 7.81
N LEU A 244 1.92 13.30 6.77
CA LEU A 244 2.02 13.91 5.45
C LEU A 244 1.12 13.17 4.46
N LEU A 245 0.23 13.90 3.80
CA LEU A 245 -0.62 13.40 2.71
C LEU A 245 -0.13 13.91 1.37
N LEU A 246 0.14 13.01 0.44
CA LEU A 246 0.49 13.38 -0.94
C LEU A 246 -0.42 12.60 -1.88
N TRP A 247 -1.01 13.28 -2.86
CA TRP A 247 -1.94 12.63 -3.80
C TRP A 247 -1.76 13.13 -5.21
N GLY A 248 -2.19 12.34 -6.19
CA GLY A 248 -2.15 12.70 -7.60
C GLY A 248 -3.23 13.71 -7.95
N ALA A 249 -2.84 14.88 -8.45
CA ALA A 249 -3.79 15.89 -8.92
C ALA A 249 -4.64 15.42 -10.12
N GLN A 250 -4.14 14.42 -10.86
CA GLN A 250 -4.82 13.82 -12.02
C GLN A 250 -5.38 12.43 -11.70
N GLY A 251 -5.27 12.01 -10.43
CA GLY A 251 -5.80 10.75 -9.92
C GLY A 251 -7.26 10.86 -9.49
N THR A 252 -7.96 9.74 -9.45
CA THR A 252 -9.37 9.69 -9.05
C THR A 252 -9.58 10.21 -7.61
N VAL A 253 -8.62 9.96 -6.71
CA VAL A 253 -8.70 10.42 -5.33
C VAL A 253 -8.67 11.95 -5.28
N GLY A 254 -7.69 12.57 -5.94
CA GLY A 254 -7.55 14.04 -5.94
C GLY A 254 -8.65 14.77 -6.69
N GLU A 255 -9.26 14.13 -7.70
CA GLU A 255 -10.34 14.74 -8.48
C GLU A 255 -11.73 14.63 -7.84
N LEU A 256 -11.97 13.57 -7.07
CA LEU A 256 -13.32 13.27 -6.54
C LEU A 256 -13.46 13.50 -5.03
N PHE A 257 -12.37 13.61 -4.28
CA PHE A 257 -12.41 13.80 -2.84
C PHE A 257 -11.60 15.02 -2.41
N ASP A 258 -12.11 15.76 -1.43
CA ASP A 258 -11.27 16.70 -0.68
C ASP A 258 -10.40 15.91 0.29
N VAL A 259 -9.17 15.62 -0.15
CA VAL A 259 -8.25 14.76 0.59
C VAL A 259 -7.96 15.35 1.97
N MET A 260 -7.62 16.64 2.05
CA MET A 260 -7.29 17.27 3.33
C MET A 260 -8.47 17.26 4.30
N GLU A 261 -9.65 17.64 3.84
CA GLU A 261 -10.86 17.65 4.69
C GLU A 261 -11.27 16.25 5.13
N SER A 262 -11.06 15.21 4.29
CA SER A 262 -11.36 13.84 4.66
C SER A 262 -10.46 13.29 5.77
N TRP A 263 -9.22 13.78 5.87
CA TRP A 263 -8.25 13.35 6.88
C TRP A 263 -8.18 14.25 8.12
N ARG A 264 -8.65 15.50 8.04
CA ARG A 264 -8.64 16.46 9.17
C ARG A 264 -9.24 15.90 10.48
N PRO A 265 -10.37 15.16 10.47
CA PRO A 265 -10.89 14.55 11.69
C PRO A 265 -10.10 13.32 12.15
N LYS A 266 -9.20 12.75 11.32
CA LYS A 266 -8.51 11.49 11.57
C LYS A 266 -7.08 11.63 12.09
N ALA A 267 -6.50 12.84 12.11
CA ALA A 267 -5.13 13.07 12.57
C ALA A 267 -5.01 14.35 13.39
N VAL A 268 -3.99 14.41 14.28
CA VAL A 268 -3.74 15.57 15.14
C VAL A 268 -2.87 16.61 14.41
N ASP A 269 -1.75 16.17 13.81
CA ASP A 269 -0.85 16.99 13.00
C ASP A 269 -0.88 16.49 11.56
N ILE A 270 -1.42 17.32 10.67
CA ILE A 270 -1.63 16.96 9.27
C ILE A 270 -1.16 18.05 8.34
N ARG A 271 -0.38 17.67 7.34
CA ARG A 271 -0.02 18.52 6.19
C ARG A 271 -0.10 17.70 4.91
N GLY A 272 -0.23 18.36 3.78
CA GLY A 272 -0.26 17.63 2.50
C GLY A 272 -0.52 18.53 1.32
N ARG A 273 -0.33 17.96 0.13
CA ARG A 273 -0.60 18.61 -1.16
C ARG A 273 -0.72 17.62 -2.30
N ALA A 274 -1.33 18.09 -3.37
CA ALA A 274 -1.37 17.36 -4.65
C ALA A 274 0.00 17.40 -5.37
N LEU A 275 0.33 16.30 -6.05
CA LEU A 275 1.46 16.17 -6.96
C LEU A 275 0.95 16.06 -8.41
N PRO A 276 1.72 16.52 -9.44
CA PRO A 276 1.29 16.51 -10.84
C PRO A 276 1.41 15.09 -11.45
N CYS A 277 0.65 14.13 -10.96
CA CYS A 277 0.67 12.74 -11.37
C CYS A 277 -0.71 12.10 -11.23
N GLY A 278 -0.81 10.83 -11.59
CA GLY A 278 -1.94 9.95 -11.29
C GLY A 278 -1.83 9.31 -9.92
N HIS A 279 -2.11 8.00 -9.87
CA HIS A 279 -2.26 7.27 -8.61
C HIS A 279 -0.95 6.86 -7.93
N SER A 280 0.15 6.73 -8.68
CA SER A 280 1.41 6.16 -8.17
C SER A 280 2.56 7.18 -8.13
N PRO A 281 2.57 8.13 -7.17
CA PRO A 281 3.61 9.16 -7.09
C PRO A 281 5.04 8.61 -7.09
N GLN A 282 5.27 7.45 -6.46
CA GLN A 282 6.57 6.79 -6.38
C GLN A 282 7.10 6.29 -7.73
N GLU A 283 6.20 6.00 -8.67
CA GLU A 283 6.57 5.58 -10.03
C GLU A 283 6.51 6.74 -11.02
N GLU A 284 5.54 7.63 -10.87
CA GLU A 284 5.24 8.69 -11.83
C GLU A 284 6.11 9.96 -11.65
N VAL A 285 6.31 10.38 -10.40
CA VAL A 285 7.04 11.62 -10.08
C VAL A 285 8.04 11.43 -8.93
N PRO A 286 8.94 10.43 -9.02
CA PRO A 286 9.81 10.02 -7.91
C PRO A 286 10.68 11.16 -7.36
N ALA A 287 11.16 12.07 -8.21
CA ALA A 287 11.99 13.19 -7.78
C ALA A 287 11.19 14.21 -6.90
N LEU A 288 9.93 14.48 -7.28
CA LEU A 288 9.07 15.33 -6.47
C LEU A 288 8.68 14.65 -5.16
N LEU A 289 8.37 13.36 -5.20
CA LEU A 289 8.10 12.60 -3.98
C LEU A 289 9.29 12.64 -3.02
N LEU A 290 10.50 12.38 -3.52
CA LEU A 290 11.72 12.44 -2.68
C LEU A 290 11.92 13.81 -2.05
N ALA A 291 11.68 14.90 -2.78
CA ALA A 291 11.79 16.25 -2.24
C ALA A 291 10.79 16.52 -1.09
N GLU A 292 9.54 16.02 -1.21
CA GLU A 292 8.55 16.12 -0.13
C GLU A 292 8.94 15.28 1.10
N LEU A 293 9.41 14.05 0.87
CA LEU A 293 9.89 13.17 1.94
C LEU A 293 11.10 13.78 2.66
N ASP A 294 12.06 14.33 1.93
CA ASP A 294 13.22 14.99 2.50
C ASP A 294 12.83 16.20 3.38
N GLY A 295 11.89 17.02 2.92
CA GLY A 295 11.37 18.14 3.68
C GLY A 295 10.62 17.70 4.95
N PHE A 296 9.83 16.63 4.85
CA PHE A 296 9.06 16.09 5.97
C PHE A 296 9.95 15.44 7.03
N PHE A 297 10.92 14.63 6.61
CA PHE A 297 11.81 13.93 7.53
C PHE A 297 12.94 14.80 8.08
N ALA A 298 13.21 15.99 7.52
CA ALA A 298 14.16 16.95 8.06
C ALA A 298 13.54 17.88 9.12
N ALA A 299 12.22 18.04 9.12
CA ALA A 299 11.50 18.89 10.08
C ALA A 299 11.26 18.13 11.39
N THR A 300 12.27 18.10 12.25
CA THR A 300 12.20 17.60 13.64
C THR A 300 12.60 18.67 14.61
#